data_34a937f5fcc13410602970e777fea652
#
_entry.id   34a937f5fcc13410602970e777fea652
#
_cell.length_a   1.000
_cell.length_b   1.000
_cell.length_c   1.000
_cell.angle_alpha   90.00
_cell.angle_beta   90.00
_cell.angle_gamma   90.00
#
_symmetry.space_group_name_H-M   'P 1'
#
loop_
_entity.id
_entity.type
_entity.pdbx_description
1 polymer ?
#
loop_
_entity_poly.entity_id
_entity_poly.type
_entity_poly.pdbx_seq_one_letter_code
_entity_poly.pdbx_strand_id
1 'polypeptide(L)'
;VSESILDLSASAPPAELAADVCIVGSGSAGATAAWVLAEAGLRVVVLEEGGDFTGAKLTQRDSEMYDQLYMERGGRATADLSIQVLQGRVLGGGGVINACDVVPVPEGVWRHWQRVHGLSELSPEAMAPYAARALTDLSANHPDEALWSRGNSLLRQGAEALGMQGAAMLCDRQGCAGLGTCLLGCPLDAKQSPRLVAVERARSAGARFVTRARAVRVAGRGGARRVHVRALDAMGYHERGALSVRARLVVLAANAVATPQLLLRSGLGNTHVGRNLMLQPQLPIVAFFEQRVDAFRGIPQAYAITQFEHEDDREHGLWGFRIEAIMGTPGIVSTLLPWVGEASVRAMGQYAHLAASLLLTPDAPSGRVALRDDGRPLITYDHADEHKARFRQAAREAARVYLAAGATRVMVPSVPAVEIRSEGDLNLLDSLAFKPATTPILSAHQQGTVRMASSAAHGAAAPDGKLYGEEGVYVFDTSLYPSSASSHTMTPAITISRYLAEQLATTLRA
;
A
#
# COMPACT_ATOMS: atom_id res chain seq x y z
N VAL A 1 15.63 22.06 22.87
CA VAL A 1 14.49 21.39 22.21
C VAL A 1 15.07 20.16 21.55
N SER A 2 14.80 18.94 22.09
CA SER A 2 15.27 17.70 21.45
C SER A 2 14.60 17.61 20.07
N GLU A 3 15.38 17.32 19.02
CA GLU A 3 14.85 17.12 17.69
C GLU A 3 13.73 16.07 17.71
N SER A 4 12.54 16.43 17.21
CA SER A 4 11.38 15.53 17.17
C SER A 4 11.53 14.43 16.11
N ILE A 5 12.50 14.57 15.19
CA ILE A 5 12.97 13.51 14.28
C ILE A 5 14.46 13.30 14.54
N LEU A 6 14.84 12.09 14.95
CA LEU A 6 16.21 11.66 15.13
C LEU A 6 16.62 10.76 13.96
N ASP A 7 17.53 11.22 13.13
CA ASP A 7 18.11 10.42 12.03
C ASP A 7 19.35 9.67 12.51
N LEU A 8 19.27 8.34 12.56
CA LEU A 8 20.37 7.49 13.03
C LEU A 8 21.52 7.36 12.02
N SER A 9 21.36 7.85 10.80
CA SER A 9 22.46 7.92 9.85
C SER A 9 23.38 9.11 10.08
N ALA A 10 22.87 10.18 10.68
CA ALA A 10 23.60 11.44 10.91
C ALA A 10 24.36 11.48 12.25
N SER A 11 23.96 10.67 13.24
CA SER A 11 24.52 10.70 14.58
C SER A 11 24.72 9.29 15.16
N ALA A 12 25.55 9.17 16.19
CA ALA A 12 25.66 7.92 16.95
C ALA A 12 24.32 7.59 17.62
N PRO A 13 23.82 6.34 17.53
CA PRO A 13 22.57 5.98 18.19
C PRO A 13 22.73 6.05 19.71
N PRO A 14 21.72 6.55 20.45
CA PRO A 14 21.68 6.42 21.90
C PRO A 14 21.58 4.95 22.30
N ALA A 15 22.12 4.56 23.44
CA ALA A 15 22.04 3.17 23.90
C ALA A 15 20.60 2.70 24.12
N GLU A 16 19.77 3.57 24.72
CA GLU A 16 18.37 3.29 25.02
C GLU A 16 17.49 4.55 24.91
N LEU A 17 16.27 4.35 24.44
CA LEU A 17 15.17 5.31 24.54
C LEU A 17 14.06 4.72 25.43
N ALA A 18 13.25 5.60 26.06
CA ALA A 18 12.10 5.19 26.86
C ALA A 18 10.84 5.92 26.40
N ALA A 19 9.72 5.17 26.35
CA ALA A 19 8.41 5.66 25.95
C ALA A 19 7.29 4.97 26.75
N ASP A 20 6.09 5.51 26.73
CA ASP A 20 4.89 4.79 27.15
C ASP A 20 4.46 3.83 26.03
N VAL A 21 4.52 4.29 24.77
CA VAL A 21 4.23 3.50 23.59
C VAL A 21 5.37 3.60 22.58
N CYS A 22 5.89 2.44 22.14
CA CYS A 22 6.78 2.34 21.00
C CYS A 22 5.99 1.85 19.78
N ILE A 23 5.96 2.64 18.70
CA ILE A 23 5.31 2.27 17.45
C ILE A 23 6.38 1.87 16.45
N VAL A 24 6.21 0.72 15.77
CA VAL A 24 7.11 0.24 14.73
C VAL A 24 6.45 0.44 13.37
N GLY A 25 7.01 1.34 12.55
CA GLY A 25 6.49 1.79 11.28
C GLY A 25 5.76 3.12 11.37
N SER A 26 6.08 4.02 10.46
CA SER A 26 5.55 5.39 10.36
C SER A 26 4.59 5.61 9.19
N GLY A 27 4.13 4.53 8.56
CA GLY A 27 3.15 4.60 7.47
C GLY A 27 1.79 5.14 7.93
N SER A 28 0.80 5.08 7.06
CA SER A 28 -0.55 5.62 7.29
C SER A 28 -1.14 5.23 8.66
N ALA A 29 -1.04 3.97 9.03
CA ALA A 29 -1.54 3.49 10.32
C ALA A 29 -0.67 3.96 11.49
N GLY A 30 0.65 3.75 11.43
CA GLY A 30 1.54 4.05 12.55
C GLY A 30 1.64 5.55 12.86
N ALA A 31 1.66 6.40 11.83
CA ALA A 31 1.65 7.86 12.03
C ALA A 31 0.32 8.35 12.62
N THR A 32 -0.81 7.77 12.19
CA THR A 32 -2.13 8.08 12.74
C THR A 32 -2.22 7.66 14.22
N ALA A 33 -1.77 6.43 14.55
CA ALA A 33 -1.72 5.97 15.93
C ALA A 33 -0.81 6.86 16.79
N ALA A 34 0.35 7.25 16.27
CA ALA A 34 1.28 8.14 16.97
C ALA A 34 0.64 9.49 17.31
N TRP A 35 -0.09 10.06 16.33
CA TRP A 35 -0.80 11.31 16.53
C TRP A 35 -1.86 11.19 17.63
N VAL A 36 -2.78 10.23 17.52
CA VAL A 36 -3.86 10.04 18.50
C VAL A 36 -3.32 9.78 19.91
N LEU A 37 -2.32 8.91 20.04
CA LEU A 37 -1.75 8.55 21.35
C LEU A 37 -0.94 9.70 21.97
N ALA A 38 -0.23 10.49 21.15
CA ALA A 38 0.49 11.66 21.64
C ALA A 38 -0.46 12.79 22.09
N GLU A 39 -1.55 13.05 21.33
CA GLU A 39 -2.61 13.98 21.77
C GLU A 39 -3.31 13.51 23.05
N ALA A 40 -3.33 12.21 23.31
CA ALA A 40 -3.81 11.65 24.56
C ALA A 40 -2.84 11.86 25.76
N GLY A 41 -1.69 12.48 25.53
CA GLY A 41 -0.66 12.80 26.55
C GLY A 41 0.36 11.68 26.78
N LEU A 42 0.40 10.65 25.95
CA LEU A 42 1.36 9.55 26.08
C LEU A 42 2.70 9.93 25.43
N ARG A 43 3.81 9.48 26.04
CA ARG A 43 5.14 9.59 25.44
C ARG A 43 5.28 8.54 24.34
N VAL A 44 5.26 8.97 23.08
CA VAL A 44 5.31 8.10 21.90
C VAL A 44 6.66 8.19 21.23
N VAL A 45 7.28 7.02 20.95
CA VAL A 45 8.45 6.88 20.07
C VAL A 45 8.05 6.03 18.87
N VAL A 46 8.28 6.55 17.65
CA VAL A 46 8.01 5.85 16.38
C VAL A 46 9.33 5.49 15.74
N LEU A 47 9.48 4.22 15.36
CA LEU A 47 10.66 3.68 14.66
C LEU A 47 10.34 3.53 13.18
N GLU A 48 11.16 4.13 12.31
CA GLU A 48 11.05 4.03 10.85
C GLU A 48 12.36 3.56 10.23
N GLU A 49 12.30 2.53 9.39
CA GLU A 49 13.48 1.98 8.71
C GLU A 49 14.01 2.91 7.62
N GLY A 50 13.13 3.66 6.97
CA GLY A 50 13.47 4.63 5.93
C GLY A 50 14.00 5.95 6.48
N GLY A 51 14.38 6.84 5.57
CA GLY A 51 14.76 8.23 5.87
C GLY A 51 13.59 9.19 5.77
N ASP A 52 13.84 10.47 6.07
CA ASP A 52 12.86 11.55 5.90
C ASP A 52 13.10 12.31 4.59
N PHE A 53 12.10 12.23 3.70
CA PHE A 53 12.14 12.85 2.36
C PHE A 53 10.92 13.74 2.15
N THR A 54 11.17 15.03 1.99
CA THR A 54 10.17 16.06 1.64
C THR A 54 10.80 17.10 0.71
N GLY A 55 9.98 17.84 -0.03
CA GLY A 55 10.43 18.94 -0.86
C GLY A 55 11.56 18.54 -1.83
N ALA A 56 12.62 19.33 -1.87
CA ALA A 56 13.74 19.15 -2.81
C ALA A 56 14.54 17.84 -2.66
N LYS A 57 14.36 17.10 -1.54
CA LYS A 57 14.96 15.76 -1.40
C LYS A 57 14.30 14.72 -2.32
N LEU A 58 13.10 15.00 -2.82
CA LEU A 58 12.36 14.17 -3.76
C LEU A 58 12.75 14.56 -5.19
N THR A 59 13.86 14.02 -5.68
CA THR A 59 14.54 14.44 -6.91
C THR A 59 13.82 14.07 -8.20
N GLN A 60 12.77 13.24 -8.13
CA GLN A 60 12.00 12.73 -9.27
C GLN A 60 12.81 11.90 -10.28
N ARG A 61 13.97 11.43 -9.88
CA ARG A 61 14.79 10.51 -10.68
C ARG A 61 14.52 9.09 -10.23
N ASP A 62 14.05 8.25 -11.14
CA ASP A 62 13.67 6.86 -10.86
C ASP A 62 14.76 6.13 -10.06
N SER A 63 16.01 6.11 -10.55
CA SER A 63 17.11 5.38 -9.93
C SER A 63 17.44 5.83 -8.51
N GLU A 64 17.29 7.13 -8.22
CA GLU A 64 17.54 7.67 -6.88
C GLU A 64 16.36 7.40 -5.94
N MET A 65 15.14 7.64 -6.40
CA MET A 65 13.96 7.56 -5.54
C MET A 65 13.54 6.11 -5.25
N TYR A 66 13.67 5.19 -6.21
CA TYR A 66 13.45 3.77 -5.91
C TYR A 66 14.41 3.25 -4.86
N ASP A 67 15.66 3.68 -4.91
CA ASP A 67 16.71 3.29 -3.96
C ASP A 67 16.42 3.78 -2.54
N GLN A 68 15.87 4.99 -2.41
CA GLN A 68 15.63 5.65 -1.13
C GLN A 68 14.24 5.38 -0.53
N LEU A 69 13.22 5.29 -1.37
CA LEU A 69 11.82 5.31 -0.92
C LEU A 69 11.18 3.92 -0.89
N TYR A 70 11.72 2.97 -1.67
CA TYR A 70 11.10 1.65 -1.81
C TYR A 70 11.87 0.57 -1.06
N MET A 71 11.14 -0.37 -0.47
CA MET A 71 11.74 -1.55 0.13
C MET A 71 12.42 -2.40 -0.95
N GLU A 72 13.68 -2.78 -0.68
CA GLU A 72 14.50 -3.55 -1.62
C GLU A 72 14.57 -2.92 -3.04
N ARG A 73 14.57 -1.59 -3.12
CA ARG A 73 14.62 -0.82 -4.38
C ARG A 73 13.45 -1.11 -5.33
N GLY A 74 12.29 -1.49 -4.77
CA GLY A 74 11.14 -1.95 -5.54
C GLY A 74 11.25 -3.40 -6.06
N GLY A 75 12.34 -4.10 -5.76
CA GLY A 75 12.58 -5.47 -6.22
C GLY A 75 12.01 -6.58 -5.34
N ARG A 76 11.28 -6.24 -4.26
CA ARG A 76 10.61 -7.26 -3.43
C ARG A 76 9.56 -8.00 -4.25
N ALA A 77 9.51 -9.32 -4.12
CA ALA A 77 8.56 -10.17 -4.84
C ALA A 77 8.17 -11.41 -4.02
N THR A 78 7.18 -12.14 -4.50
CA THR A 78 6.89 -13.50 -4.04
C THR A 78 8.07 -14.44 -4.31
N ALA A 79 8.15 -15.54 -3.59
CA ALA A 79 9.28 -16.47 -3.65
C ALA A 79 9.53 -17.06 -5.05
N ASP A 80 8.47 -17.19 -5.83
CA ASP A 80 8.49 -17.65 -7.22
C ASP A 80 8.63 -16.52 -8.26
N LEU A 81 8.75 -15.26 -7.80
CA LEU A 81 8.84 -14.05 -8.62
C LEU A 81 7.59 -13.77 -9.49
N SER A 82 6.44 -14.35 -9.15
CA SER A 82 5.21 -14.13 -9.92
C SER A 82 4.56 -12.77 -9.66
N ILE A 83 4.75 -12.21 -8.45
CA ILE A 83 4.16 -10.92 -8.07
C ILE A 83 5.23 -10.02 -7.46
N GLN A 84 5.41 -8.83 -8.03
CA GLN A 84 6.21 -7.76 -7.43
C GLN A 84 5.44 -7.13 -6.27
N VAL A 85 6.08 -6.96 -5.11
CA VAL A 85 5.47 -6.43 -3.89
C VAL A 85 6.05 -5.04 -3.60
N LEU A 86 5.30 -4.00 -3.95
CA LEU A 86 5.72 -2.61 -3.78
C LEU A 86 5.40 -2.11 -2.36
N GLN A 87 6.40 -1.62 -1.66
CA GLN A 87 6.27 -1.11 -0.29
C GLN A 87 7.16 0.10 -0.06
N GLY A 88 6.65 1.09 0.68
CA GLY A 88 7.43 2.26 1.08
C GLY A 88 8.42 1.92 2.20
N ARG A 89 9.62 2.51 2.12
CA ARG A 89 10.67 2.54 3.15
C ARG A 89 11.10 3.98 3.36
N VAL A 90 10.22 4.76 3.94
CA VAL A 90 10.35 6.21 4.08
C VAL A 90 9.44 6.68 5.22
N LEU A 91 9.81 7.74 5.93
CA LEU A 91 8.94 8.37 6.92
C LEU A 91 7.62 8.80 6.27
N GLY A 92 6.50 8.26 6.75
CA GLY A 92 5.17 8.36 6.12
C GLY A 92 4.77 7.13 5.28
N GLY A 93 5.69 6.19 5.07
CA GLY A 93 5.43 4.89 4.44
C GLY A 93 4.91 4.97 3.01
N GLY A 94 4.04 4.02 2.63
CA GLY A 94 3.47 3.91 1.28
C GLY A 94 2.69 5.14 0.81
N GLY A 95 2.13 5.95 1.72
CA GLY A 95 1.44 7.19 1.35
C GLY A 95 2.35 8.27 0.73
N VAL A 96 3.66 8.16 0.90
CA VAL A 96 4.62 9.07 0.21
C VAL A 96 4.78 8.71 -1.26
N ILE A 97 4.66 7.43 -1.60
CA ILE A 97 4.94 6.88 -2.93
C ILE A 97 3.70 6.35 -3.67
N ASN A 98 2.49 6.56 -3.14
CA ASN A 98 1.24 6.16 -3.80
C ASN A 98 0.85 7.15 -4.93
N ALA A 99 -0.23 6.85 -5.63
CA ALA A 99 -0.79 7.73 -6.66
C ALA A 99 -1.79 8.76 -6.10
N CYS A 100 -1.86 8.92 -4.76
CA CYS A 100 -2.73 9.86 -4.03
C CYS A 100 -4.21 9.47 -3.98
N ASP A 101 -4.58 8.25 -4.25
CA ASP A 101 -5.98 7.84 -4.27
C ASP A 101 -6.52 7.64 -2.86
N VAL A 102 -7.71 8.18 -2.64
CA VAL A 102 -8.42 8.15 -1.36
C VAL A 102 -9.71 7.36 -1.57
N VAL A 103 -9.68 6.08 -1.24
CA VAL A 103 -10.83 5.19 -1.42
C VAL A 103 -11.25 4.63 -0.05
N PRO A 104 -12.42 4.99 0.48
CA PRO A 104 -12.96 4.40 1.70
C PRO A 104 -13.23 2.90 1.54
N VAL A 105 -13.28 2.19 2.65
CA VAL A 105 -13.74 0.79 2.66
C VAL A 105 -15.21 0.76 2.25
N PRO A 106 -15.59 -0.05 1.24
CA PRO A 106 -16.98 -0.24 0.89
C PRO A 106 -17.81 -0.77 2.07
N GLU A 107 -19.06 -0.33 2.18
CA GLU A 107 -19.95 -0.72 3.30
C GLU A 107 -20.13 -2.24 3.38
N GLY A 108 -20.22 -2.92 2.24
CA GLY A 108 -20.32 -4.38 2.17
C GLY A 108 -19.16 -5.12 2.80
N VAL A 109 -17.94 -4.53 2.79
CA VAL A 109 -16.76 -5.11 3.47
C VAL A 109 -16.96 -5.10 4.98
N TRP A 110 -17.42 -3.97 5.56
CA TRP A 110 -17.70 -3.90 6.98
C TRP A 110 -18.77 -4.91 7.41
N ARG A 111 -19.88 -5.02 6.64
CA ARG A 111 -20.95 -6.01 6.89
C ARG A 111 -20.43 -7.44 6.76
N HIS A 112 -19.56 -7.72 5.81
CA HIS A 112 -18.90 -9.02 5.67
C HIS A 112 -18.03 -9.34 6.88
N TRP A 113 -17.22 -8.40 7.37
CA TRP A 113 -16.38 -8.60 8.56
C TRP A 113 -17.20 -8.86 9.82
N GLN A 114 -18.33 -8.17 9.99
CA GLN A 114 -19.25 -8.46 11.09
C GLN A 114 -19.83 -9.88 11.01
N ARG A 115 -20.39 -10.23 9.87
CA ARG A 115 -21.13 -11.48 9.72
C ARG A 115 -20.24 -12.71 9.67
N VAL A 116 -19.13 -12.67 8.91
CA VAL A 116 -18.26 -13.83 8.65
C VAL A 116 -17.15 -13.95 9.68
N HIS A 117 -16.60 -12.81 10.13
CA HIS A 117 -15.45 -12.80 11.05
C HIS A 117 -15.82 -12.42 12.49
N GLY A 118 -17.10 -12.14 12.77
CA GLY A 118 -17.61 -11.85 14.12
C GLY A 118 -17.08 -10.53 14.70
N LEU A 119 -16.76 -9.56 13.84
CA LEU A 119 -16.21 -8.25 14.24
C LEU A 119 -17.35 -7.22 14.40
N SER A 120 -18.17 -7.41 15.40
CA SER A 120 -19.37 -6.58 15.68
C SER A 120 -19.05 -5.10 15.87
N GLU A 121 -17.85 -4.80 16.39
CA GLU A 121 -17.38 -3.44 16.68
C GLU A 121 -17.06 -2.64 15.42
N LEU A 122 -16.81 -3.31 14.29
CA LEU A 122 -16.45 -2.70 13.02
C LEU A 122 -17.66 -2.60 12.07
N SER A 123 -18.81 -2.11 12.60
CA SER A 123 -19.97 -1.87 11.74
C SER A 123 -19.78 -0.66 10.82
N PRO A 124 -20.49 -0.59 9.67
CA PRO A 124 -20.47 0.59 8.82
C PRO A 124 -20.77 1.87 9.61
N GLU A 125 -21.76 1.84 10.51
CA GLU A 125 -22.19 2.96 11.33
C GLU A 125 -21.10 3.38 12.33
N ALA A 126 -20.43 2.41 12.96
CA ALA A 126 -19.34 2.67 13.90
C ALA A 126 -18.10 3.21 13.18
N MET A 127 -17.82 2.77 11.96
CA MET A 127 -16.63 3.17 11.19
C MET A 127 -16.82 4.47 10.38
N ALA A 128 -18.06 4.85 10.05
CA ALA A 128 -18.36 6.04 9.25
C ALA A 128 -17.72 7.34 9.79
N PRO A 129 -17.77 7.69 11.09
CA PRO A 129 -17.15 8.90 11.60
C PRO A 129 -15.62 8.87 11.47
N TYR A 130 -14.98 7.71 11.61
CA TYR A 130 -13.52 7.56 11.44
C TYR A 130 -13.11 7.66 9.97
N ALA A 131 -13.91 7.11 9.05
CA ALA A 131 -13.70 7.26 7.61
C ALA A 131 -13.86 8.73 7.19
N ALA A 132 -14.93 9.41 7.63
CA ALA A 132 -15.14 10.83 7.35
C ALA A 132 -13.98 11.69 7.88
N ARG A 133 -13.47 11.37 9.08
CA ARG A 133 -12.32 12.06 9.65
C ARG A 133 -11.06 11.83 8.83
N ALA A 134 -10.81 10.60 8.35
CA ALA A 134 -9.68 10.29 7.48
C ALA A 134 -9.73 11.11 6.18
N LEU A 135 -10.89 11.24 5.55
CA LEU A 135 -11.09 12.08 4.36
C LEU A 135 -10.78 13.56 4.64
N THR A 136 -11.27 14.07 5.76
CA THR A 136 -11.01 15.45 6.19
C THR A 136 -9.52 15.69 6.45
N ASP A 137 -8.87 14.79 7.19
CA ASP A 137 -7.46 14.92 7.54
C ASP A 137 -6.55 14.86 6.31
N LEU A 138 -6.89 14.05 5.30
CA LEU A 138 -6.21 13.96 4.01
C LEU A 138 -6.60 15.10 3.04
N SER A 139 -7.51 16.00 3.45
CA SER A 139 -8.06 17.04 2.55
C SER A 139 -8.59 16.46 1.25
N ALA A 140 -9.29 15.31 1.35
CA ALA A 140 -9.78 14.55 0.20
C ALA A 140 -10.67 15.43 -0.70
N ASN A 141 -10.34 15.43 -2.00
CA ASN A 141 -11.05 16.24 -2.99
C ASN A 141 -11.03 15.57 -4.37
N HIS A 142 -11.91 16.02 -5.26
CA HIS A 142 -11.81 15.70 -6.68
C HIS A 142 -10.86 16.67 -7.35
N PRO A 143 -9.81 16.19 -8.04
CA PRO A 143 -8.88 17.06 -8.73
C PRO A 143 -9.56 17.72 -9.95
N ASP A 144 -9.14 18.97 -10.24
CA ASP A 144 -9.54 19.66 -11.46
C ASP A 144 -9.20 18.81 -12.69
N GLU A 145 -10.17 18.61 -13.57
CA GLU A 145 -10.01 17.82 -14.80
C GLU A 145 -8.94 18.40 -15.73
N ALA A 146 -8.72 19.71 -15.69
CA ALA A 146 -7.65 20.37 -16.45
C ALA A 146 -6.24 19.89 -16.06
N LEU A 147 -6.10 19.30 -14.86
CA LEU A 147 -4.84 18.71 -14.37
C LEU A 147 -4.74 17.21 -14.65
N TRP A 148 -5.78 16.57 -15.16
CA TRP A 148 -5.72 15.15 -15.47
C TRP A 148 -4.70 14.86 -16.57
N SER A 149 -3.97 13.77 -16.44
CA SER A 149 -3.22 13.26 -17.58
C SER A 149 -4.19 12.84 -18.67
N ARG A 150 -3.76 12.97 -19.92
CA ARG A 150 -4.59 12.54 -21.06
C ARG A 150 -4.98 11.07 -21.02
N GLY A 151 -4.19 10.22 -20.33
CA GLY A 151 -4.54 8.81 -20.11
C GLY A 151 -5.86 8.64 -19.36
N ASN A 152 -6.16 9.47 -18.36
CA ASN A 152 -7.45 9.47 -17.66
C ASN A 152 -8.59 9.87 -18.59
N SER A 153 -8.40 10.92 -19.39
CA SER A 153 -9.42 11.38 -20.35
C SER A 153 -9.73 10.34 -21.43
N LEU A 154 -8.71 9.61 -21.90
CA LEU A 154 -8.88 8.53 -22.87
C LEU A 154 -9.63 7.32 -22.27
N LEU A 155 -9.32 6.95 -21.01
CA LEU A 155 -10.06 5.89 -20.32
C LEU A 155 -11.54 6.28 -20.17
N ARG A 156 -11.82 7.54 -19.74
CA ARG A 156 -13.19 8.06 -19.67
C ARG A 156 -13.89 8.05 -21.01
N GLN A 157 -13.25 8.58 -22.06
CA GLN A 157 -13.82 8.63 -23.40
C GLN A 157 -14.21 7.25 -23.90
N GLY A 158 -13.35 6.24 -23.71
CA GLY A 158 -13.66 4.87 -24.13
C GLY A 158 -14.79 4.25 -23.30
N ALA A 159 -14.82 4.50 -21.99
CA ALA A 159 -15.91 4.04 -21.13
C ALA A 159 -17.26 4.65 -21.53
N GLU A 160 -17.30 5.96 -21.77
CA GLU A 160 -18.51 6.68 -22.23
C GLU A 160 -18.99 6.16 -23.60
N ALA A 161 -18.07 5.91 -24.54
CA ALA A 161 -18.40 5.36 -25.85
C ALA A 161 -19.04 3.97 -25.79
N LEU A 162 -18.74 3.20 -24.74
CA LEU A 162 -19.31 1.88 -24.48
C LEU A 162 -20.48 1.89 -23.47
N GLY A 163 -20.89 3.06 -22.99
CA GLY A 163 -21.93 3.21 -21.97
C GLY A 163 -21.55 2.61 -20.60
N MET A 164 -20.26 2.52 -20.30
CA MET A 164 -19.78 1.98 -19.03
C MET A 164 -19.77 3.06 -17.93
N GLN A 165 -20.08 2.65 -16.70
CA GLN A 165 -20.03 3.52 -15.54
C GLN A 165 -18.60 3.69 -15.03
N GLY A 166 -18.22 4.93 -14.77
CA GLY A 166 -16.95 5.29 -14.16
C GLY A 166 -17.08 6.60 -13.40
N ALA A 167 -16.08 6.92 -12.61
CA ALA A 167 -16.07 8.12 -11.78
C ALA A 167 -14.68 8.76 -11.67
N ALA A 168 -14.66 10.07 -11.45
CA ALA A 168 -13.49 10.78 -10.97
C ALA A 168 -13.13 10.26 -9.58
N MET A 169 -11.84 9.99 -9.35
CA MET A 169 -11.36 9.47 -8.08
C MET A 169 -11.11 10.61 -7.08
N LEU A 170 -11.44 10.39 -5.81
CA LEU A 170 -10.99 11.25 -4.72
C LEU A 170 -9.47 11.12 -4.55
N CYS A 171 -8.82 12.21 -4.21
CA CYS A 171 -7.39 12.25 -3.97
C CYS A 171 -7.00 13.16 -2.80
N ASP A 172 -5.81 12.93 -2.24
CA ASP A 172 -5.19 13.70 -1.15
C ASP A 172 -4.25 14.80 -1.69
N ARG A 173 -4.72 15.68 -2.59
CA ARG A 173 -3.88 16.73 -3.22
C ARG A 173 -4.34 18.14 -2.90
N GLN A 174 -3.38 19.00 -2.56
CA GLN A 174 -3.60 20.45 -2.42
C GLN A 174 -2.53 21.21 -3.22
N GLY A 175 -2.94 22.10 -4.11
CA GLY A 175 -2.00 22.89 -4.92
C GLY A 175 -1.18 22.03 -5.90
N CYS A 176 -1.78 20.96 -6.46
CA CYS A 176 -1.11 20.08 -7.40
C CYS A 176 -0.77 20.82 -8.70
N ALA A 177 0.49 20.71 -9.16
CA ALA A 177 0.98 21.26 -10.42
C ALA A 177 1.02 20.25 -11.58
N GLY A 178 0.45 19.06 -11.42
CA GLY A 178 0.38 18.06 -12.49
C GLY A 178 1.73 17.48 -12.94
N LEU A 179 2.70 17.31 -12.01
CA LEU A 179 4.04 16.82 -12.35
C LEU A 179 4.08 15.38 -12.89
N GLY A 180 3.07 14.55 -12.57
CA GLY A 180 2.99 13.17 -13.06
C GLY A 180 3.86 12.15 -12.32
N THR A 181 4.69 12.55 -11.37
CA THR A 181 5.70 11.71 -10.70
C THR A 181 5.31 11.29 -9.28
N CYS A 182 4.01 11.17 -8.99
CA CYS A 182 3.51 10.86 -7.64
C CYS A 182 4.14 9.61 -7.00
N LEU A 183 4.49 8.61 -7.81
CA LEU A 183 5.12 7.37 -7.35
C LEU A 183 6.58 7.57 -6.85
N LEU A 184 7.18 8.70 -7.13
CA LEU A 184 8.51 9.10 -6.65
C LEU A 184 8.47 10.13 -5.52
N GLY A 185 7.28 10.32 -4.91
CA GLY A 185 7.01 11.40 -3.97
C GLY A 185 6.67 12.72 -4.66
N CYS A 186 6.22 13.71 -3.88
CA CYS A 186 5.84 15.02 -4.41
C CYS A 186 6.81 16.10 -3.91
N PRO A 187 7.68 16.66 -4.77
CA PRO A 187 8.65 17.68 -4.37
C PRO A 187 8.04 19.04 -4.05
N LEU A 188 6.75 19.24 -4.41
CA LEU A 188 5.99 20.45 -4.09
C LEU A 188 5.18 20.31 -2.80
N ASP A 189 5.29 19.16 -2.10
CA ASP A 189 4.51 18.83 -0.91
C ASP A 189 2.97 18.98 -1.11
N ALA A 190 2.51 18.91 -2.36
CA ALA A 190 1.09 19.00 -2.72
C ALA A 190 0.31 17.75 -2.31
N LYS A 191 0.98 16.57 -2.21
CA LYS A 191 0.40 15.32 -1.72
C LYS A 191 0.25 15.40 -0.20
N GLN A 192 -0.98 15.31 0.31
CA GLN A 192 -1.29 15.30 1.74
C GLN A 192 -1.02 13.92 2.36
N SER A 193 0.21 13.45 2.17
CA SER A 193 0.65 12.14 2.64
C SER A 193 0.67 12.04 4.16
N PRO A 194 0.69 10.83 4.74
CA PRO A 194 0.89 10.65 6.17
C PRO A 194 2.12 11.36 6.73
N ARG A 195 3.18 11.54 5.90
CA ARG A 195 4.38 12.32 6.27
C ARG A 195 4.05 13.79 6.57
N LEU A 196 3.24 14.42 5.73
CA LEU A 196 2.90 15.83 5.85
C LEU A 196 1.75 16.09 6.84
N VAL A 197 0.86 15.12 7.02
CA VAL A 197 -0.33 15.27 7.88
C VAL A 197 -0.11 14.63 9.24
N ALA A 198 -0.15 13.30 9.31
CA ALA A 198 -0.18 12.59 10.58
C ALA A 198 1.16 12.68 11.34
N VAL A 199 2.31 12.59 10.63
CA VAL A 199 3.63 12.74 11.26
C VAL A 199 3.79 14.13 11.86
N GLU A 200 3.42 15.20 11.11
CA GLU A 200 3.56 16.58 11.61
C GLU A 200 2.65 16.85 12.82
N ARG A 201 1.42 16.36 12.78
CA ARG A 201 0.50 16.48 13.92
C ARG A 201 0.98 15.68 15.14
N ALA A 202 1.48 14.47 14.93
CA ALA A 202 2.06 13.66 16.01
C ALA A 202 3.28 14.35 16.64
N ARG A 203 4.16 14.94 15.82
CA ARG A 203 5.31 15.74 16.30
C ARG A 203 4.88 16.94 17.11
N SER A 204 3.89 17.67 16.64
CA SER A 204 3.33 18.83 17.35
C SER A 204 2.70 18.43 18.67
N ALA A 205 2.17 17.21 18.79
CA ALA A 205 1.66 16.63 20.03
C ALA A 205 2.75 16.00 20.93
N GLY A 206 4.04 16.07 20.54
CA GLY A 206 5.17 15.60 21.33
C GLY A 206 5.69 14.21 21.01
N ALA A 207 5.18 13.54 19.97
CA ALA A 207 5.73 12.27 19.51
C ALA A 207 7.15 12.45 18.93
N ARG A 208 8.03 11.48 19.19
CA ARG A 208 9.39 11.44 18.66
C ARG A 208 9.49 10.36 17.57
N PHE A 209 10.02 10.74 16.42
CA PHE A 209 10.31 9.81 15.31
C PHE A 209 11.80 9.51 15.26
N VAL A 210 12.14 8.25 15.00
CA VAL A 210 13.51 7.79 14.82
C VAL A 210 13.60 7.14 13.45
N THR A 211 14.30 7.79 12.52
CA THR A 211 14.50 7.30 11.14
C THR A 211 15.80 6.53 11.02
N ARG A 212 15.93 5.75 9.94
CA ARG A 212 17.04 4.80 9.73
C ARG A 212 17.15 3.79 10.90
N ALA A 213 16.00 3.42 11.47
CA ALA A 213 15.81 2.60 12.65
C ALA A 213 15.06 1.31 12.32
N ARG A 214 15.80 0.23 12.01
CA ARG A 214 15.21 -1.08 11.74
C ARG A 214 14.93 -1.83 13.02
N ALA A 215 13.64 -2.00 13.39
CA ALA A 215 13.24 -2.88 14.47
C ALA A 215 13.50 -4.35 14.08
N VAL A 216 14.24 -5.09 14.91
CA VAL A 216 14.65 -6.46 14.59
C VAL A 216 14.08 -7.49 15.55
N ARG A 217 13.67 -7.11 16.76
CA ARG A 217 13.10 -7.99 17.76
C ARG A 217 12.29 -7.21 18.78
N VAL A 218 11.17 -7.77 19.22
CA VAL A 218 10.41 -7.35 20.40
C VAL A 218 10.62 -8.38 21.51
N ALA A 219 11.05 -7.95 22.68
CA ALA A 219 11.34 -8.80 23.84
C ALA A 219 10.64 -8.28 25.10
N GLY A 220 10.73 -9.01 26.20
CA GLY A 220 10.11 -8.68 27.47
C GLY A 220 8.65 -9.12 27.55
N ARG A 221 8.00 -8.89 28.69
CA ARG A 221 6.60 -9.27 28.97
C ARG A 221 5.89 -8.16 29.75
N GLY A 222 4.55 -8.15 29.64
CA GLY A 222 3.72 -7.16 30.33
C GLY A 222 4.14 -5.72 30.02
N GLY A 223 4.05 -4.82 30.98
CA GLY A 223 4.41 -3.41 30.85
C GLY A 223 5.91 -3.10 30.73
N ALA A 224 6.78 -4.10 30.47
CA ALA A 224 8.23 -3.97 30.33
C ALA A 224 8.72 -4.52 28.98
N ARG A 225 8.13 -4.06 27.88
CA ARG A 225 8.54 -4.43 26.52
C ARG A 225 9.82 -3.68 26.12
N ARG A 226 10.63 -4.34 25.31
CA ARG A 226 11.86 -3.79 24.71
C ARG A 226 11.90 -4.09 23.22
N VAL A 227 12.02 -3.05 22.41
CA VAL A 227 12.22 -3.17 20.96
C VAL A 227 13.71 -3.01 20.67
N HIS A 228 14.33 -4.03 20.09
CA HIS A 228 15.73 -3.99 19.65
C HIS A 228 15.78 -3.42 18.23
N VAL A 229 16.69 -2.47 18.01
CA VAL A 229 16.78 -1.67 16.79
C VAL A 229 18.21 -1.69 16.26
N ARG A 230 18.34 -1.80 14.93
CA ARG A 230 19.58 -1.55 14.20
C ARG A 230 19.53 -0.16 13.58
N ALA A 231 20.54 0.64 13.88
CA ALA A 231 20.76 1.91 13.21
C ALA A 231 21.36 1.67 11.83
N LEU A 232 20.83 2.32 10.81
CA LEU A 232 21.24 2.13 9.42
C LEU A 232 22.01 3.36 8.90
N ASP A 233 22.77 3.16 7.83
CA ASP A 233 23.40 4.23 7.08
C ASP A 233 22.37 5.08 6.30
N ALA A 234 22.83 6.15 5.65
CA ALA A 234 21.99 7.06 4.90
C ALA A 234 21.24 6.38 3.73
N MET A 235 21.80 5.30 3.19
CA MET A 235 21.15 4.50 2.15
C MET A 235 20.21 3.43 2.73
N GLY A 236 20.31 3.13 4.04
CA GLY A 236 19.50 2.16 4.74
C GLY A 236 19.88 0.70 4.49
N TYR A 237 21.11 0.42 4.07
CA TYR A 237 21.57 -0.93 3.76
C TYR A 237 22.56 -1.47 4.78
N HIS A 238 23.43 -0.64 5.36
CA HIS A 238 24.46 -1.07 6.29
C HIS A 238 24.13 -0.67 7.72
N GLU A 239 24.36 -1.60 8.64
CA GLU A 239 24.19 -1.36 10.07
C GLU A 239 25.36 -0.52 10.60
N ARG A 240 25.05 0.54 11.35
CA ARG A 240 26.03 1.46 11.97
C ARG A 240 26.07 1.35 13.48
N GLY A 241 25.17 0.61 14.09
CA GLY A 241 25.04 0.46 15.53
C GLY A 241 23.69 -0.11 15.93
N ALA A 242 23.45 -0.12 17.22
CA ALA A 242 22.22 -0.65 17.78
C ALA A 242 21.73 0.25 18.92
N LEU A 243 20.41 0.26 19.12
CA LEU A 243 19.76 0.83 20.29
C LEU A 243 18.61 -0.05 20.72
N SER A 244 18.03 0.26 21.88
CA SER A 244 16.77 -0.34 22.28
C SER A 244 15.76 0.73 22.69
N VAL A 245 14.47 0.42 22.52
CA VAL A 245 13.39 1.25 23.05
C VAL A 245 12.67 0.44 24.14
N ARG A 246 12.67 0.95 25.36
CA ARG A 246 11.88 0.40 26.46
C ARG A 246 10.51 1.08 26.49
N ALA A 247 9.44 0.30 26.45
CA ALA A 247 8.08 0.83 26.42
C ALA A 247 7.11 -0.03 27.25
N ARG A 248 6.03 0.58 27.74
CA ARG A 248 4.92 -0.17 28.36
C ARG A 248 4.20 -1.00 27.31
N LEU A 249 3.97 -0.41 26.14
CA LEU A 249 3.26 -1.01 25.02
C LEU A 249 4.06 -0.89 23.74
N VAL A 250 3.90 -1.87 22.85
CA VAL A 250 4.43 -1.87 21.48
C VAL A 250 3.26 -1.98 20.51
N VAL A 251 3.18 -1.03 19.57
CA VAL A 251 2.23 -1.07 18.46
C VAL A 251 2.99 -1.38 17.19
N LEU A 252 2.65 -2.46 16.53
CA LEU A 252 3.22 -2.86 15.25
C LEU A 252 2.37 -2.29 14.12
N ALA A 253 3.00 -1.50 13.25
CA ALA A 253 2.39 -0.82 12.11
C ALA A 253 3.33 -0.81 10.90
N ALA A 254 4.09 -1.91 10.74
CA ALA A 254 5.17 -2.03 9.76
C ALA A 254 4.73 -2.69 8.44
N ASN A 255 3.45 -2.78 8.16
CA ASN A 255 2.76 -3.41 7.03
C ASN A 255 2.60 -4.95 7.12
N ALA A 256 1.80 -5.51 6.20
CA ALA A 256 1.46 -6.93 6.19
C ALA A 256 2.62 -7.89 5.80
N VAL A 257 3.83 -7.40 5.56
CA VAL A 257 5.03 -8.23 5.38
C VAL A 257 5.98 -8.07 6.57
N ALA A 258 6.29 -6.83 6.97
CA ALA A 258 7.28 -6.59 8.01
C ALA A 258 6.72 -6.83 9.43
N THR A 259 5.42 -6.59 9.67
CA THR A 259 4.79 -6.88 10.97
C THR A 259 4.85 -8.37 11.32
N PRO A 260 4.36 -9.32 10.47
CA PRO A 260 4.51 -10.74 10.78
C PRO A 260 5.98 -11.19 10.80
N GLN A 261 6.85 -10.62 9.95
CA GLN A 261 8.29 -10.91 10.00
C GLN A 261 8.88 -10.58 11.38
N LEU A 262 8.56 -9.42 11.94
CA LEU A 262 9.05 -9.01 13.26
C LEU A 262 8.47 -9.89 14.37
N LEU A 263 7.19 -10.26 14.31
CA LEU A 263 6.56 -11.17 15.26
C LEU A 263 7.21 -12.56 15.22
N LEU A 264 7.39 -13.14 14.04
CA LEU A 264 8.03 -14.45 13.87
C LEU A 264 9.49 -14.46 14.38
N ARG A 265 10.27 -13.42 14.07
CA ARG A 265 11.64 -13.24 14.60
C ARG A 265 11.67 -13.13 16.13
N SER A 266 10.62 -12.59 16.70
CA SER A 266 10.50 -12.37 18.15
C SER A 266 9.95 -13.58 18.89
N GLY A 267 9.40 -14.58 18.17
CA GLY A 267 8.69 -15.73 18.75
C GLY A 267 7.39 -15.32 19.44
N LEU A 268 6.70 -14.30 18.92
CA LEU A 268 5.46 -13.74 19.47
C LEU A 268 4.25 -14.10 18.63
N GLY A 269 3.10 -14.26 19.31
CA GLY A 269 1.82 -14.58 18.72
C GLY A 269 1.59 -16.08 18.59
N ASN A 270 0.56 -16.43 17.84
CA ASN A 270 0.11 -17.81 17.62
C ASN A 270 0.38 -18.30 16.18
N THR A 271 -0.12 -19.47 15.84
CA THR A 271 0.08 -20.11 14.52
C THR A 271 -0.59 -19.39 13.35
N HIS A 272 -1.42 -18.38 13.60
CA HIS A 272 -2.04 -17.54 12.56
C HIS A 272 -1.11 -16.43 12.05
N VAL A 273 -0.04 -16.07 12.81
CA VAL A 273 0.93 -15.04 12.36
C VAL A 273 1.58 -15.46 11.05
N GLY A 274 1.57 -14.57 10.08
CA GLY A 274 2.12 -14.76 8.74
C GLY A 274 1.20 -15.50 7.76
N ARG A 275 0.04 -16.00 8.19
CA ARG A 275 -0.96 -16.64 7.32
C ARG A 275 -1.97 -15.63 6.78
N ASN A 276 -2.76 -16.06 5.80
CA ASN A 276 -3.85 -15.28 5.20
C ASN A 276 -3.38 -13.99 4.48
N LEU A 277 -2.18 -13.99 3.91
CA LEU A 277 -1.74 -12.87 3.09
C LEU A 277 -2.66 -12.70 1.89
N MET A 278 -3.15 -11.49 1.72
CA MET A 278 -3.84 -11.00 0.53
C MET A 278 -2.97 -9.91 -0.10
N LEU A 279 -2.86 -9.92 -1.40
CA LEU A 279 -2.02 -9.00 -2.15
C LEU A 279 -2.81 -7.96 -2.93
N GLN A 280 -4.12 -8.21 -3.13
CA GLN A 280 -4.95 -7.43 -4.06
C GLN A 280 -4.17 -7.15 -5.34
N PRO A 281 -3.83 -8.20 -6.09
CA PRO A 281 -2.91 -8.11 -7.20
C PRO A 281 -3.44 -7.19 -8.30
N GLN A 282 -2.52 -6.58 -9.03
CA GLN A 282 -2.80 -5.59 -10.06
C GLN A 282 -2.14 -6.03 -11.36
N LEU A 283 -2.94 -6.15 -12.44
CA LEU A 283 -2.45 -6.46 -13.76
C LEU A 283 -2.33 -5.17 -14.58
N PRO A 284 -1.13 -4.78 -15.06
CA PRO A 284 -0.98 -3.64 -15.93
C PRO A 284 -1.46 -3.97 -17.36
N ILE A 285 -2.09 -2.98 -17.99
CA ILE A 285 -2.44 -3.00 -19.42
C ILE A 285 -1.99 -1.68 -20.05
N VAL A 286 -1.46 -1.75 -21.27
CA VAL A 286 -0.89 -0.60 -21.99
C VAL A 286 -1.59 -0.44 -23.33
N ALA A 287 -2.03 0.77 -23.63
CA ALA A 287 -2.66 1.14 -24.89
C ALA A 287 -1.76 2.07 -25.70
N PHE A 288 -1.65 1.83 -27.00
CA PHE A 288 -0.83 2.58 -27.95
C PHE A 288 -1.72 3.40 -28.87
N PHE A 289 -1.37 4.66 -29.07
CA PHE A 289 -2.09 5.60 -29.90
C PHE A 289 -1.19 6.13 -31.02
N GLU A 290 -1.79 6.47 -32.16
CA GLU A 290 -1.06 7.14 -33.23
C GLU A 290 -0.63 8.55 -32.83
N GLN A 291 -1.55 9.31 -32.20
CA GLN A 291 -1.25 10.63 -31.66
C GLN A 291 -0.48 10.57 -30.35
N ARG A 292 0.23 11.66 -30.05
CA ARG A 292 0.86 11.82 -28.73
C ARG A 292 -0.20 11.90 -27.63
N VAL A 293 0.02 11.13 -26.57
CA VAL A 293 -0.82 11.10 -25.36
C VAL A 293 -0.16 11.86 -24.22
N ASP A 294 1.16 11.76 -24.08
CA ASP A 294 1.95 12.34 -22.99
C ASP A 294 1.34 12.07 -21.60
N ALA A 295 0.85 10.84 -21.38
CA ALA A 295 0.14 10.44 -20.15
C ALA A 295 0.97 10.56 -18.87
N PHE A 296 2.27 10.78 -18.98
CA PHE A 296 3.19 11.08 -17.89
C PHE A 296 3.11 12.55 -17.40
N ARG A 297 2.35 13.41 -18.07
CA ARG A 297 2.07 14.80 -17.66
C ARG A 297 0.69 14.87 -17.05
N GLY A 298 0.53 15.67 -16.02
CA GLY A 298 -0.73 15.78 -15.30
C GLY A 298 -0.85 14.74 -14.19
N ILE A 299 -2.03 14.65 -13.61
CA ILE A 299 -2.35 13.68 -12.55
C ILE A 299 -2.38 12.26 -13.15
N PRO A 300 -1.53 11.34 -12.68
CA PRO A 300 -1.41 10.03 -13.34
C PRO A 300 -2.64 9.13 -13.11
N GLN A 301 -3.35 9.29 -11.98
CA GLN A 301 -4.51 8.50 -11.59
C GLN A 301 -5.59 9.42 -11.05
N ALA A 302 -6.71 9.54 -11.77
CA ALA A 302 -7.81 10.44 -11.47
C ALA A 302 -9.18 9.93 -11.94
N TYR A 303 -9.23 8.86 -12.74
CA TYR A 303 -10.47 8.25 -13.23
C TYR A 303 -10.41 6.73 -13.15
N ALA A 304 -11.53 6.14 -12.74
CA ALA A 304 -11.70 4.71 -12.66
C ALA A 304 -13.04 4.28 -13.29
N ILE A 305 -13.06 3.12 -13.94
CA ILE A 305 -14.28 2.41 -14.30
C ILE A 305 -14.65 1.54 -13.11
N THR A 306 -15.84 1.78 -12.54
CA THR A 306 -16.35 1.17 -11.31
C THR A 306 -17.52 0.21 -11.55
N GLN A 307 -18.00 0.12 -12.77
CA GLN A 307 -19.15 -0.72 -13.16
C GLN A 307 -19.00 -2.19 -12.75
N PHE A 308 -17.76 -2.67 -12.65
CA PHE A 308 -17.45 -4.07 -12.36
C PHE A 308 -17.13 -4.34 -10.89
N GLU A 309 -17.30 -3.35 -10.03
CA GLU A 309 -17.22 -3.53 -8.59
C GLU A 309 -18.51 -4.19 -8.10
N HIS A 310 -18.41 -5.46 -7.75
CA HIS A 310 -19.56 -6.21 -7.22
C HIS A 310 -19.44 -6.37 -5.71
N GLU A 311 -20.51 -6.04 -5.02
CA GLU A 311 -20.77 -6.50 -3.66
C GLU A 311 -21.31 -7.93 -3.75
N ASP A 312 -20.40 -8.91 -3.84
CA ASP A 312 -20.75 -10.32 -3.83
C ASP A 312 -20.45 -10.89 -2.45
N ASP A 313 -21.45 -11.43 -1.80
CA ASP A 313 -21.37 -11.93 -0.44
C ASP A 313 -20.75 -13.33 -0.36
N ARG A 314 -19.54 -13.46 -0.89
CA ARG A 314 -18.78 -14.69 -0.86
C ARG A 314 -17.99 -14.87 0.42
N GLU A 315 -17.53 -16.10 0.67
CA GLU A 315 -16.75 -16.48 1.86
C GLU A 315 -15.54 -15.56 2.09
N HIS A 316 -14.95 -15.02 1.03
CA HIS A 316 -13.72 -14.21 1.07
C HIS A 316 -13.94 -12.70 0.98
N GLY A 317 -15.18 -12.22 0.89
CA GLY A 317 -15.53 -10.81 0.77
C GLY A 317 -16.02 -10.40 -0.62
N LEU A 318 -15.89 -9.11 -0.92
CA LEU A 318 -16.35 -8.53 -2.18
C LEU A 318 -15.48 -8.96 -3.35
N TRP A 319 -16.12 -9.36 -4.44
CA TRP A 319 -15.46 -9.73 -5.69
C TRP A 319 -15.86 -8.76 -6.81
N GLY A 320 -15.00 -8.64 -7.78
CA GLY A 320 -15.17 -7.75 -8.90
C GLY A 320 -13.81 -7.23 -9.34
N PHE A 321 -13.79 -6.12 -10.07
CA PHE A 321 -12.55 -5.46 -10.44
C PHE A 321 -12.80 -3.98 -10.75
N ARG A 322 -11.75 -3.20 -10.65
CA ARG A 322 -11.67 -1.81 -11.10
C ARG A 322 -10.68 -1.69 -12.24
N ILE A 323 -10.94 -0.77 -13.17
CA ILE A 323 -9.98 -0.36 -14.20
C ILE A 323 -9.60 1.08 -13.88
N GLU A 324 -8.37 1.31 -13.48
CA GLU A 324 -7.90 2.63 -13.08
C GLU A 324 -6.82 3.14 -14.02
N ALA A 325 -7.02 4.33 -14.58
CA ALA A 325 -5.96 4.95 -15.36
C ALA A 325 -4.72 5.17 -14.48
N ILE A 326 -3.55 4.92 -15.03
CA ILE A 326 -2.27 5.25 -14.40
C ILE A 326 -1.20 5.44 -15.47
N MET A 327 -0.16 6.16 -15.15
CA MET A 327 1.05 6.16 -15.95
C MET A 327 2.26 6.14 -15.02
N GLY A 328 3.12 5.17 -15.24
CA GLY A 328 4.40 5.07 -14.56
C GLY A 328 5.44 6.02 -15.18
N THR A 329 6.47 6.34 -14.39
CA THR A 329 7.68 7.00 -14.90
C THR A 329 8.41 6.11 -15.90
N PRO A 330 9.30 6.64 -16.75
CA PRO A 330 10.00 5.84 -17.75
C PRO A 330 10.73 4.62 -17.18
N GLY A 331 11.32 4.74 -16.00
CA GLY A 331 11.97 3.63 -15.31
C GLY A 331 11.03 2.48 -15.01
N ILE A 332 9.85 2.77 -14.40
CA ILE A 332 8.83 1.74 -14.13
C ILE A 332 8.34 1.10 -15.43
N VAL A 333 7.94 1.92 -16.41
CA VAL A 333 7.37 1.40 -17.67
C VAL A 333 8.38 0.51 -18.39
N SER A 334 9.67 0.87 -18.40
CA SER A 334 10.71 0.06 -19.04
C SER A 334 10.86 -1.33 -18.40
N THR A 335 10.59 -1.48 -17.10
CA THR A 335 10.65 -2.78 -16.40
C THR A 335 9.43 -3.65 -16.62
N LEU A 336 8.30 -3.06 -17.02
CA LEU A 336 7.05 -3.79 -17.30
C LEU A 336 6.95 -4.28 -18.75
N LEU A 337 7.68 -3.65 -19.68
CA LEU A 337 7.66 -4.06 -21.09
C LEU A 337 8.38 -5.41 -21.27
N PRO A 338 7.82 -6.34 -22.07
CA PRO A 338 8.29 -7.72 -22.16
C PRO A 338 9.51 -7.90 -23.09
N TRP A 339 10.10 -6.83 -23.56
CA TRP A 339 11.21 -6.85 -24.52
C TRP A 339 12.52 -6.45 -23.88
N VAL A 340 13.61 -6.92 -24.48
CA VAL A 340 14.97 -6.59 -24.07
C VAL A 340 15.77 -6.05 -25.27
N GLY A 341 16.89 -5.37 -25.01
CA GLY A 341 17.79 -4.84 -26.03
C GLY A 341 17.08 -3.83 -26.94
N GLU A 342 17.35 -3.92 -28.23
CA GLU A 342 16.86 -2.96 -29.23
C GLU A 342 15.32 -2.91 -29.33
N ALA A 343 14.62 -4.03 -29.09
CA ALA A 343 13.16 -4.06 -29.08
C ALA A 343 12.59 -3.23 -27.91
N SER A 344 13.22 -3.27 -26.73
CA SER A 344 12.86 -2.42 -25.60
C SER A 344 13.08 -0.94 -25.91
N VAL A 345 14.23 -0.59 -26.54
CA VAL A 345 14.52 0.80 -26.94
C VAL A 345 13.46 1.32 -27.92
N ARG A 346 13.08 0.53 -28.92
CA ARG A 346 12.00 0.89 -29.86
C ARG A 346 10.66 1.08 -29.16
N ALA A 347 10.32 0.20 -28.23
CA ALA A 347 9.07 0.30 -27.48
C ALA A 347 9.05 1.55 -26.58
N MET A 348 10.15 1.84 -25.87
CA MET A 348 10.28 3.05 -25.07
C MET A 348 10.32 4.33 -25.91
N GLY A 349 10.72 4.26 -27.18
CA GLY A 349 10.58 5.35 -28.15
C GLY A 349 9.13 5.77 -28.38
N GLN A 350 8.15 4.90 -28.08
CA GLN A 350 6.71 5.17 -28.15
C GLN A 350 6.11 5.65 -26.80
N TYR A 351 6.94 5.86 -25.76
CA TYR A 351 6.44 6.20 -24.41
C TYR A 351 5.49 7.40 -24.39
N ALA A 352 5.71 8.41 -25.22
CA ALA A 352 4.82 9.57 -25.36
C ALA A 352 3.46 9.24 -26.03
N HIS A 353 3.31 8.07 -26.61
CA HIS A 353 2.09 7.59 -27.28
C HIS A 353 1.31 6.57 -26.45
N LEU A 354 1.73 6.33 -25.20
CA LEU A 354 1.12 5.34 -24.33
C LEU A 354 0.08 5.95 -23.39
N ALA A 355 -0.99 5.20 -23.17
CA ALA A 355 -1.81 5.26 -21.97
C ALA A 355 -1.75 3.89 -21.27
N ALA A 356 -2.00 3.84 -19.99
CA ALA A 356 -1.99 2.60 -19.25
C ALA A 356 -3.09 2.59 -18.17
N SER A 357 -3.49 1.38 -17.77
CA SER A 357 -4.33 1.17 -16.61
C SER A 357 -3.81 0.03 -15.74
N LEU A 358 -4.17 0.05 -14.48
CA LEU A 358 -4.11 -1.09 -13.58
C LEU A 358 -5.50 -1.71 -13.43
N LEU A 359 -5.53 -3.02 -13.51
CA LEU A 359 -6.71 -3.84 -13.27
C LEU A 359 -6.60 -4.40 -11.86
N LEU A 360 -7.40 -3.88 -10.94
CA LEU A 360 -7.36 -4.23 -9.52
C LEU A 360 -8.48 -5.22 -9.20
N THR A 361 -8.14 -6.33 -8.56
CA THR A 361 -9.13 -7.31 -8.11
C THR A 361 -8.93 -7.65 -6.64
N PRO A 362 -9.99 -7.70 -5.81
CA PRO A 362 -9.91 -8.33 -4.51
C PRO A 362 -9.50 -9.80 -4.64
N ASP A 363 -8.84 -10.32 -3.61
CA ASP A 363 -8.32 -11.69 -3.59
C ASP A 363 -8.67 -12.42 -2.30
N ALA A 364 -8.67 -13.75 -2.38
CA ALA A 364 -8.83 -14.63 -1.24
C ALA A 364 -7.54 -14.66 -0.39
N PRO A 365 -7.62 -14.93 0.93
CA PRO A 365 -6.49 -15.00 1.84
C PRO A 365 -5.66 -16.29 1.64
N SER A 366 -5.00 -16.42 0.48
CA SER A 366 -4.26 -17.62 0.04
C SER A 366 -2.76 -17.59 0.34
N GLY A 367 -2.21 -16.40 0.61
CA GLY A 367 -0.77 -16.22 0.74
C GLY A 367 -0.24 -16.39 2.17
N ARG A 368 1.08 -16.34 2.28
CA ARG A 368 1.79 -16.46 3.55
C ARG A 368 3.08 -15.66 3.55
N VAL A 369 3.43 -15.11 4.73
CA VAL A 369 4.76 -14.59 5.06
C VAL A 369 5.39 -15.52 6.09
N ALA A 370 6.54 -16.08 5.76
CA ALA A 370 7.39 -16.88 6.65
C ALA A 370 8.79 -16.24 6.74
N LEU A 371 9.69 -16.84 7.49
CA LEU A 371 11.09 -16.45 7.52
C LEU A 371 11.95 -17.39 6.68
N ARG A 372 12.91 -16.84 5.95
CA ARG A 372 14.08 -17.55 5.43
C ARG A 372 15.09 -17.79 6.57
N ASP A 373 16.07 -18.63 6.37
CA ASP A 373 17.13 -18.92 7.36
C ASP A 373 17.91 -17.66 7.77
N ASP A 374 18.05 -16.70 6.88
CA ASP A 374 18.68 -15.41 7.15
C ASP A 374 17.73 -14.39 7.82
N GLY A 375 16.50 -14.80 8.13
CA GLY A 375 15.47 -13.98 8.74
C GLY A 375 14.76 -13.03 7.79
N ARG A 376 15.09 -12.97 6.49
CA ARG A 376 14.32 -12.19 5.50
C ARG A 376 12.93 -12.80 5.29
N PRO A 377 11.94 -12.01 4.84
CA PRO A 377 10.61 -12.56 4.59
C PRO A 377 10.63 -13.51 3.39
N LEU A 378 9.95 -14.62 3.53
CA LEU A 378 9.58 -15.55 2.45
C LEU A 378 8.09 -15.33 2.17
N ILE A 379 7.77 -14.69 1.05
CA ILE A 379 6.41 -14.39 0.65
C ILE A 379 5.97 -15.45 -0.34
N THR A 380 4.96 -16.24 0.01
CA THR A 380 4.35 -17.22 -0.88
C THR A 380 2.91 -16.82 -1.16
N TYR A 381 2.48 -17.00 -2.40
CA TYR A 381 1.13 -16.66 -2.83
C TYR A 381 0.70 -17.57 -3.97
N ASP A 382 -0.55 -18.00 -3.98
CA ASP A 382 -1.11 -18.81 -5.04
C ASP A 382 -2.34 -18.10 -5.64
N HIS A 383 -2.34 -17.96 -6.96
CA HIS A 383 -3.47 -17.39 -7.68
C HIS A 383 -4.53 -18.47 -7.89
N ALA A 384 -5.68 -18.33 -7.26
CA ALA A 384 -6.85 -19.15 -7.57
C ALA A 384 -7.27 -18.99 -9.04
N ASP A 385 -7.80 -20.06 -9.66
CA ASP A 385 -8.21 -20.02 -11.05
C ASP A 385 -9.35 -19.02 -11.30
N GLU A 386 -10.22 -18.84 -10.33
CA GLU A 386 -11.27 -17.80 -10.36
C GLU A 386 -10.66 -16.40 -10.44
N HIS A 387 -9.58 -16.13 -9.71
CA HIS A 387 -8.87 -14.86 -9.75
C HIS A 387 -8.20 -14.62 -11.12
N LYS A 388 -7.58 -15.66 -11.71
CA LYS A 388 -7.03 -15.60 -13.06
C LYS A 388 -8.11 -15.32 -14.11
N ALA A 389 -9.28 -15.94 -13.98
CA ALA A 389 -10.43 -15.68 -14.86
C ALA A 389 -10.91 -14.22 -14.75
N ARG A 390 -10.92 -13.67 -13.53
CA ARG A 390 -11.27 -12.28 -13.27
C ARG A 390 -10.30 -11.32 -13.96
N PHE A 391 -9.01 -11.58 -13.89
CA PHE A 391 -8.01 -10.78 -14.59
C PHE A 391 -8.19 -10.81 -16.11
N ARG A 392 -8.49 -11.97 -16.70
CA ARG A 392 -8.77 -12.07 -18.15
C ARG A 392 -10.01 -11.25 -18.51
N GLN A 393 -11.06 -11.30 -17.71
CA GLN A 393 -12.27 -10.49 -17.90
C GLN A 393 -11.93 -8.99 -17.82
N ALA A 394 -11.22 -8.54 -16.78
CA ALA A 394 -10.81 -7.15 -16.62
C ALA A 394 -9.95 -6.67 -17.80
N ALA A 395 -9.04 -7.51 -18.29
CA ALA A 395 -8.21 -7.21 -19.46
C ALA A 395 -9.04 -7.08 -20.75
N ARG A 396 -10.09 -7.91 -20.94
CA ARG A 396 -11.02 -7.77 -22.06
C ARG A 396 -11.74 -6.44 -22.03
N GLU A 397 -12.33 -6.08 -20.90
CA GLU A 397 -13.07 -4.83 -20.76
C GLU A 397 -12.14 -3.61 -20.94
N ALA A 398 -10.95 -3.63 -20.34
CA ALA A 398 -9.98 -2.56 -20.54
C ALA A 398 -9.50 -2.44 -22.00
N ALA A 399 -9.30 -3.56 -22.69
CA ALA A 399 -8.94 -3.55 -24.10
C ALA A 399 -10.06 -2.93 -24.96
N ARG A 400 -11.31 -3.31 -24.75
CA ARG A 400 -12.48 -2.73 -25.43
C ARG A 400 -12.55 -1.22 -25.22
N VAL A 401 -12.38 -0.76 -23.98
CA VAL A 401 -12.41 0.66 -23.63
C VAL A 401 -11.33 1.43 -24.39
N TYR A 402 -10.09 0.95 -24.38
CA TYR A 402 -9.02 1.66 -25.07
C TYR A 402 -9.15 1.63 -26.61
N LEU A 403 -9.65 0.53 -27.18
CA LEU A 403 -9.96 0.47 -28.62
C LEU A 403 -11.06 1.47 -28.97
N ALA A 404 -12.13 1.57 -28.16
CA ALA A 404 -13.19 2.57 -28.32
C ALA A 404 -12.67 4.01 -28.16
N ALA A 405 -11.62 4.22 -27.38
CA ALA A 405 -10.93 5.52 -27.25
C ALA A 405 -9.96 5.82 -28.43
N GLY A 406 -9.85 4.92 -29.42
CA GLY A 406 -9.01 5.11 -30.60
C GLY A 406 -7.58 4.57 -30.46
N ALA A 407 -7.31 3.67 -29.52
CA ALA A 407 -6.03 2.98 -29.46
C ALA A 407 -5.83 2.10 -30.72
N THR A 408 -4.64 2.12 -31.29
CA THR A 408 -4.28 1.26 -32.45
C THR A 408 -3.98 -0.17 -32.03
N ARG A 409 -3.58 -0.36 -30.77
CA ARG A 409 -3.41 -1.67 -30.11
C ARG A 409 -3.45 -1.51 -28.61
N VAL A 410 -3.85 -2.56 -27.93
CA VAL A 410 -3.79 -2.70 -26.47
C VAL A 410 -2.99 -3.94 -26.14
N MET A 411 -2.15 -3.89 -25.12
CA MET A 411 -1.22 -4.95 -24.80
C MET A 411 -1.24 -5.27 -23.30
N VAL A 412 -1.37 -6.56 -22.97
CA VAL A 412 -0.91 -7.07 -21.69
C VAL A 412 0.58 -7.40 -21.86
N PRO A 413 1.48 -6.80 -21.06
CA PRO A 413 2.92 -6.96 -21.23
C PRO A 413 3.44 -8.31 -20.71
N SER A 414 2.79 -9.40 -21.11
CA SER A 414 3.20 -10.77 -20.82
C SER A 414 4.35 -11.24 -21.71
N VAL A 415 4.92 -12.40 -21.41
CA VAL A 415 5.96 -13.04 -22.23
C VAL A 415 5.42 -14.40 -22.73
N PRO A 416 5.09 -14.52 -24.01
CA PRO A 416 5.08 -13.48 -25.05
C PRO A 416 4.00 -12.41 -24.80
N ALA A 417 4.18 -11.20 -25.35
CA ALA A 417 3.19 -10.14 -25.25
C ALA A 417 1.85 -10.54 -25.88
N VAL A 418 0.74 -10.26 -25.20
CA VAL A 418 -0.61 -10.43 -25.78
C VAL A 418 -1.08 -9.07 -26.28
N GLU A 419 -1.17 -8.93 -27.60
CA GLU A 419 -1.59 -7.70 -28.29
C GLU A 419 -3.00 -7.86 -28.86
N ILE A 420 -3.86 -6.88 -28.63
CA ILE A 420 -5.24 -6.78 -29.08
C ILE A 420 -5.36 -5.56 -29.99
N ARG A 421 -5.77 -5.75 -31.25
CA ARG A 421 -5.92 -4.69 -32.25
C ARG A 421 -7.37 -4.50 -32.68
N SER A 422 -8.21 -5.48 -32.36
CA SER A 422 -9.64 -5.48 -32.65
C SER A 422 -10.40 -6.33 -31.63
N GLU A 423 -11.72 -6.24 -31.61
CA GLU A 423 -12.56 -7.14 -30.79
C GLU A 423 -12.36 -8.62 -31.13
N GLY A 424 -12.01 -8.94 -32.38
CA GLY A 424 -11.71 -10.30 -32.79
C GLY A 424 -10.50 -10.93 -32.12
N ASP A 425 -9.60 -10.11 -31.54
CA ASP A 425 -8.38 -10.56 -30.88
C ASP A 425 -8.59 -10.83 -29.37
N LEU A 426 -9.76 -10.52 -28.80
CA LEU A 426 -9.99 -10.59 -27.33
C LEU A 426 -9.81 -12.01 -26.76
N ASN A 427 -10.01 -13.05 -27.58
CA ASN A 427 -9.78 -14.44 -27.20
C ASN A 427 -8.29 -14.75 -26.93
N LEU A 428 -7.35 -13.96 -27.48
CA LEU A 428 -5.93 -14.11 -27.20
C LEU A 428 -5.60 -13.93 -25.70
N LEU A 429 -6.42 -13.19 -24.97
CA LEU A 429 -6.28 -13.02 -23.52
C LEU A 429 -6.44 -14.32 -22.73
N ASP A 430 -7.05 -15.36 -23.32
CA ASP A 430 -7.15 -16.68 -22.68
C ASP A 430 -5.81 -17.37 -22.57
N SER A 431 -4.83 -16.97 -23.38
CA SER A 431 -3.45 -17.48 -23.33
C SER A 431 -2.62 -16.95 -22.16
N LEU A 432 -3.10 -15.95 -21.40
CA LEU A 432 -2.38 -15.43 -20.24
C LEU A 432 -2.17 -16.52 -19.20
N ALA A 433 -0.91 -16.85 -18.93
CA ALA A 433 -0.54 -18.02 -18.15
C ALA A 433 -0.50 -17.77 -16.64
N PHE A 434 -0.32 -16.51 -16.19
CA PHE A 434 -0.16 -16.13 -14.76
C PHE A 434 0.87 -16.99 -14.02
N LYS A 435 1.97 -17.30 -14.70
CA LYS A 435 3.12 -18.04 -14.15
C LYS A 435 4.29 -17.09 -13.89
N PRO A 436 5.26 -17.49 -13.06
CA PRO A 436 6.48 -16.71 -12.86
C PRO A 436 7.11 -16.27 -14.19
N ALA A 437 7.53 -15.00 -14.27
CA ALA A 437 8.16 -14.39 -15.43
C ALA A 437 7.34 -14.41 -16.75
N THR A 438 6.04 -14.73 -16.70
CA THR A 438 5.19 -14.74 -17.91
C THR A 438 4.20 -13.58 -17.95
N THR A 439 3.60 -13.22 -16.84
CA THR A 439 2.60 -12.14 -16.76
C THR A 439 3.01 -11.22 -15.61
N PRO A 440 3.38 -9.96 -15.89
CA PRO A 440 3.78 -9.04 -14.84
C PRO A 440 2.57 -8.70 -13.96
N ILE A 441 2.66 -9.01 -12.70
CA ILE A 441 1.67 -8.67 -11.69
C ILE A 441 2.39 -7.94 -10.57
N LEU A 442 1.77 -6.92 -10.05
CA LEU A 442 2.28 -6.17 -8.92
C LEU A 442 1.24 -6.07 -7.81
N SER A 443 1.69 -5.77 -6.61
CA SER A 443 0.86 -5.50 -5.45
C SER A 443 1.41 -4.30 -4.70
N ALA A 444 0.54 -3.35 -4.42
CA ALA A 444 0.78 -2.24 -3.50
C ALA A 444 -0.14 -2.31 -2.26
N HIS A 445 -0.96 -3.37 -2.13
CA HIS A 445 -2.07 -3.46 -1.18
C HIS A 445 -2.03 -4.71 -0.29
N GLN A 446 -0.87 -5.02 0.31
CA GLN A 446 -0.69 -6.22 1.14
C GLN A 446 -1.51 -6.15 2.43
N GLN A 447 -2.20 -7.26 2.79
CA GLN A 447 -3.16 -7.34 3.89
C GLN A 447 -3.16 -8.73 4.57
N GLY A 448 -3.71 -8.84 5.79
CA GLY A 448 -4.26 -10.08 6.37
C GLY A 448 -3.33 -10.97 7.20
N THR A 449 -2.04 -10.70 7.26
CA THR A 449 -1.03 -11.62 7.83
C THR A 449 -0.99 -11.73 9.36
N VAL A 450 -1.72 -10.89 10.07
CA VAL A 450 -1.94 -10.96 11.53
C VAL A 450 -3.45 -10.77 11.77
N ARG A 451 -4.25 -11.55 11.05
CA ARG A 451 -5.69 -11.39 10.95
C ARG A 451 -6.36 -11.22 12.31
N MET A 452 -7.19 -10.15 12.44
CA MET A 452 -8.05 -10.01 13.62
C MET A 452 -9.24 -10.97 13.55
N ALA A 453 -9.66 -11.44 14.70
CA ALA A 453 -10.84 -12.31 14.86
C ALA A 453 -11.36 -12.21 16.29
N SER A 454 -12.60 -12.64 16.53
CA SER A 454 -13.22 -12.67 17.85
C SER A 454 -12.56 -13.66 18.83
N SER A 455 -11.70 -14.57 18.34
CA SER A 455 -10.97 -15.51 19.21
C SER A 455 -9.61 -15.92 18.64
N ALA A 456 -8.71 -16.35 19.52
CA ALA A 456 -7.39 -16.85 19.17
C ALA A 456 -7.40 -18.14 18.29
N ALA A 457 -8.52 -18.86 18.26
CA ALA A 457 -8.70 -20.03 17.39
C ALA A 457 -8.84 -19.63 15.91
N HIS A 458 -9.24 -18.40 15.61
CA HIS A 458 -9.56 -17.94 14.26
C HIS A 458 -8.66 -16.81 13.75
N GLY A 459 -7.83 -16.22 14.62
CA GLY A 459 -6.92 -15.14 14.22
C GLY A 459 -5.72 -14.96 15.14
N ALA A 460 -4.84 -14.03 14.77
CA ALA A 460 -3.65 -13.70 15.54
C ALA A 460 -3.89 -12.53 16.50
N ALA A 461 -4.82 -11.63 16.19
CA ALA A 461 -5.14 -10.47 16.98
C ALA A 461 -6.62 -10.40 17.34
N ALA A 462 -6.93 -9.80 18.47
CA ALA A 462 -8.28 -9.49 18.90
C ALA A 462 -8.86 -8.28 18.13
N PRO A 463 -10.18 -8.01 18.20
CA PRO A 463 -10.82 -6.88 17.50
C PRO A 463 -10.29 -5.50 17.91
N ASP A 464 -9.70 -5.37 19.11
CA ASP A 464 -9.01 -4.16 19.60
C ASP A 464 -7.54 -4.05 19.13
N GLY A 465 -7.11 -4.95 18.26
CA GLY A 465 -5.73 -5.02 17.74
C GLY A 465 -4.72 -5.67 18.69
N LYS A 466 -5.09 -6.10 19.89
CA LYS A 466 -4.20 -6.78 20.83
C LYS A 466 -3.78 -8.15 20.27
N LEU A 467 -2.50 -8.44 20.27
CA LEU A 467 -1.98 -9.74 19.85
C LEU A 467 -2.37 -10.83 20.86
N TYR A 468 -3.01 -11.89 20.41
CA TYR A 468 -3.43 -12.99 21.29
C TYR A 468 -2.24 -13.64 21.97
N GLY A 469 -2.36 -13.86 23.28
CA GLY A 469 -1.30 -14.46 24.12
C GLY A 469 -0.17 -13.49 24.51
N GLU A 470 -0.21 -12.23 24.07
CA GLU A 470 0.86 -11.25 24.28
C GLU A 470 0.35 -9.99 24.98
N GLU A 471 0.69 -9.83 26.24
CA GLU A 471 0.38 -8.60 26.95
C GLU A 471 1.26 -7.44 26.47
N GLY A 472 0.66 -6.27 26.21
CA GLY A 472 1.40 -5.07 25.81
C GLY A 472 1.90 -5.06 24.35
N VAL A 473 1.39 -5.93 23.48
CA VAL A 473 1.68 -5.92 22.03
C VAL A 473 0.37 -5.78 21.25
N TYR A 474 0.34 -4.79 20.37
CA TYR A 474 -0.79 -4.48 19.49
C TYR A 474 -0.34 -4.41 18.05
N VAL A 475 -1.26 -4.60 17.13
CA VAL A 475 -1.07 -4.46 15.69
C VAL A 475 -2.13 -3.49 15.16
N PHE A 476 -1.72 -2.45 14.40
CA PHE A 476 -2.64 -1.42 13.93
C PHE A 476 -2.59 -1.19 12.42
N ASP A 477 -1.92 -2.05 11.67
CA ASP A 477 -1.78 -1.92 10.21
C ASP A 477 -2.68 -2.90 9.43
N THR A 478 -2.52 -2.90 8.10
CA THR A 478 -3.31 -3.73 7.18
C THR A 478 -3.14 -5.24 7.40
N SER A 479 -2.15 -5.69 8.18
CA SER A 479 -2.01 -7.10 8.53
C SER A 479 -3.19 -7.63 9.37
N LEU A 480 -3.94 -6.74 10.02
CA LEU A 480 -5.14 -7.09 10.80
C LEU A 480 -6.33 -7.53 9.94
N TYR A 481 -6.40 -7.16 8.66
CA TYR A 481 -7.62 -7.33 7.88
C TYR A 481 -7.99 -8.82 7.73
N PRO A 482 -9.26 -9.17 8.02
CA PRO A 482 -9.69 -10.56 7.96
C PRO A 482 -9.96 -11.05 6.54
N SER A 483 -10.36 -10.15 5.65
CA SER A 483 -10.49 -10.34 4.20
C SER A 483 -10.00 -9.10 3.46
N SER A 484 -9.95 -9.13 2.13
CA SER A 484 -9.60 -7.96 1.32
C SER A 484 -10.50 -6.78 1.66
N ALA A 485 -9.91 -5.59 1.83
CA ALA A 485 -10.65 -4.35 2.00
C ALA A 485 -11.32 -3.89 0.69
N SER A 486 -11.08 -4.57 -0.42
CA SER A 486 -11.61 -4.26 -1.75
C SER A 486 -11.42 -2.80 -2.18
N SER A 487 -10.43 -2.11 -1.58
CA SER A 487 -10.12 -0.71 -1.82
C SER A 487 -8.62 -0.46 -1.66
N HIS A 488 -8.17 0.77 -2.02
CA HIS A 488 -6.81 1.22 -1.73
C HIS A 488 -6.56 1.24 -0.22
N THR A 489 -5.41 0.76 0.24
CA THR A 489 -5.19 0.44 1.65
C THR A 489 -4.88 1.65 2.54
N MET A 490 -4.58 2.83 1.99
CA MET A 490 -4.20 4.00 2.78
C MET A 490 -5.35 4.49 3.68
N THR A 491 -6.51 4.80 3.09
CA THR A 491 -7.68 5.30 3.84
C THR A 491 -8.21 4.30 4.86
N PRO A 492 -8.39 3.00 4.51
CA PRO A 492 -8.73 1.98 5.49
C PRO A 492 -7.74 1.89 6.66
N ALA A 493 -6.43 1.98 6.38
CA ALA A 493 -5.40 1.91 7.42
C ALA A 493 -5.47 3.09 8.39
N ILE A 494 -5.74 4.31 7.89
CA ILE A 494 -5.96 5.50 8.72
C ILE A 494 -7.22 5.33 9.57
N THR A 495 -8.33 4.92 8.95
CA THR A 495 -9.64 4.75 9.59
C THR A 495 -9.56 3.77 10.77
N ILE A 496 -9.07 2.56 10.53
CA ILE A 496 -8.99 1.50 11.54
C ILE A 496 -7.96 1.86 12.61
N SER A 497 -6.78 2.36 12.23
CA SER A 497 -5.75 2.72 13.19
C SER A 497 -6.19 3.85 14.12
N ARG A 498 -6.94 4.84 13.62
CA ARG A 498 -7.51 5.90 14.47
C ARG A 498 -8.48 5.31 15.48
N TYR A 499 -9.43 4.50 15.03
CA TYR A 499 -10.38 3.82 15.91
C TYR A 499 -9.66 3.05 17.01
N LEU A 500 -8.70 2.18 16.66
CA LEU A 500 -7.95 1.37 17.61
C LEU A 500 -7.10 2.21 18.58
N ALA A 501 -6.49 3.28 18.09
CA ALA A 501 -5.67 4.16 18.92
C ALA A 501 -6.51 4.96 19.94
N GLU A 502 -7.72 5.39 19.57
CA GLU A 502 -8.65 6.06 20.50
C GLU A 502 -9.17 5.09 21.57
N GLN A 503 -9.49 3.84 21.22
CA GLN A 503 -9.85 2.80 22.18
C GLN A 503 -8.69 2.51 23.15
N LEU A 504 -7.47 2.37 22.62
CA LEU A 504 -6.27 2.13 23.44
C LEU A 504 -6.00 3.30 24.39
N ALA A 505 -6.11 4.56 23.92
CA ALA A 505 -5.93 5.75 24.74
C ALA A 505 -6.94 5.81 25.90
N THR A 506 -8.19 5.44 25.63
CA THR A 506 -9.25 5.38 26.66
C THR A 506 -8.94 4.33 27.72
N THR A 507 -8.53 3.12 27.30
CA THR A 507 -8.17 2.02 28.21
C THR A 507 -6.95 2.37 29.08
N LEU A 508 -6.02 3.18 28.60
CA LEU A 508 -4.83 3.55 29.38
C LEU A 508 -5.07 4.68 30.37
N ARG A 509 -6.16 5.42 30.22
CA ARG A 509 -6.58 6.49 31.17
C ARG A 509 -7.48 5.98 32.28
N ALA A 510 -8.20 4.86 32.04
CA ALA A 510 -9.01 4.16 33.04
C ALA A 510 -8.14 3.33 33.99
#